data_beed6cee53f3eed6913a6114900edcf5
#
_entry.id   beed6cee53f3eed6913a6114900edcf5
#
_cell.length_a   1.000
_cell.length_b   1.000
_cell.length_c   1.000
_cell.angle_alpha   90.00
_cell.angle_beta   90.00
_cell.angle_gamma   90.00
#
_symmetry.space_group_name_H-M   'P 1'
#
loop_
_entity.id
_entity.type
_entity.pdbx_description
1 polymer ?
#
loop_
_entity_poly.entity_id
_entity_poly.type
_entity_poly.pdbx_seq_one_letter_code
_entity_poly.pdbx_strand_id
1 'polypeptide(L)'
;MWRYGLDMASLDWIGNGDHDNGGNREFSWWLVQKTTSLFTVPGAFEPMFTYERSVSYPSGHRNAMFAYRGVRPLPRIPGSQEKLFGTPEAGSPDIKTFYAYLKHFDGICASHTSGTLPASGNVCHCVP
;
A
#
# COMPACT_ATOMS: atom_id res chain seq x y z
N MET A 1 13.73 9.07 -5.55
CA MET A 1 12.31 9.44 -5.59
C MET A 1 12.03 10.71 -4.79
N TRP A 2 12.20 10.75 -3.44
CA TRP A 2 11.86 11.92 -2.60
C TRP A 2 12.57 13.22 -3.00
N ARG A 3 13.89 13.18 -3.23
CA ARG A 3 14.62 14.37 -3.73
C ARG A 3 14.08 14.90 -5.05
N TYR A 4 13.70 14.02 -5.96
CA TYR A 4 13.10 14.44 -7.21
C TYR A 4 11.75 15.13 -6.98
N GLY A 5 10.91 14.57 -6.10
CA GLY A 5 9.64 15.19 -5.74
C GLY A 5 9.82 16.60 -5.15
N LEU A 6 10.75 16.73 -4.21
CA LEU A 6 11.03 18.00 -3.53
C LEU A 6 11.74 19.01 -4.45
N ASP A 7 12.91 18.61 -5.01
CA ASP A 7 13.83 19.55 -5.65
C ASP A 7 13.47 19.85 -7.11
N MET A 8 12.90 18.88 -7.83
CA MET A 8 12.70 18.97 -9.28
C MET A 8 11.24 19.09 -9.69
N ALA A 9 10.37 18.34 -9.06
CA ALA A 9 8.97 18.32 -9.45
C ALA A 9 8.09 19.27 -8.61
N SER A 10 8.66 19.87 -7.56
CA SER A 10 7.96 20.81 -6.66
C SER A 10 6.61 20.27 -6.18
N LEU A 11 6.58 19.00 -5.76
CA LEU A 11 5.40 18.37 -5.24
C LEU A 11 5.19 18.75 -3.79
N ASP A 12 3.95 18.88 -3.37
CA ASP A 12 3.60 19.08 -1.96
C ASP A 12 3.75 17.78 -1.16
N TRP A 13 3.50 16.64 -1.81
CA TRP A 13 3.63 15.32 -1.20
C TRP A 13 3.94 14.22 -2.24
N ILE A 14 4.43 13.09 -1.76
CA ILE A 14 4.69 11.89 -2.57
C ILE A 14 4.57 10.64 -1.70
N GLY A 15 4.16 9.54 -2.27
CA GLY A 15 4.15 8.23 -1.61
C GLY A 15 4.97 7.20 -2.40
N ASN A 16 5.63 6.29 -1.68
CA ASN A 16 6.32 5.16 -2.30
C ASN A 16 5.38 3.94 -2.38
N GLY A 17 5.13 3.45 -3.57
CA GLY A 17 4.25 2.31 -3.84
C GLY A 17 4.97 0.97 -3.91
N ASP A 18 6.01 0.73 -3.12
CA ASP A 18 6.67 -0.58 -3.09
C ASP A 18 5.72 -1.68 -2.63
N HIS A 19 5.78 -2.81 -3.31
CA HIS A 19 4.94 -3.98 -3.02
C HIS A 19 5.17 -4.56 -1.62
N ASP A 20 4.12 -5.02 -0.98
CA ASP A 20 4.18 -5.70 0.31
C ASP A 20 4.43 -7.22 0.21
N ASN A 21 4.73 -7.73 -0.99
CA ASN A 21 5.12 -9.11 -1.22
C ASN A 21 6.64 -9.26 -1.27
N GLY A 22 7.12 -10.46 -1.00
CA GLY A 22 8.55 -10.76 -0.99
C GLY A 22 9.16 -10.94 0.41
N GLY A 23 10.38 -11.47 0.44
CA GLY A 23 11.04 -11.93 1.67
C GLY A 23 11.51 -10.82 2.61
N ASN A 24 11.80 -9.64 2.09
CA ASN A 24 12.39 -8.53 2.85
C ASN A 24 11.41 -7.36 3.10
N ARG A 25 10.12 -7.59 2.94
CA ARG A 25 9.10 -6.52 3.01
C ARG A 25 9.14 -5.70 4.31
N GLU A 26 9.38 -6.33 5.43
CA GLU A 26 9.47 -5.65 6.73
C GLU A 26 10.66 -4.68 6.78
N PHE A 27 11.81 -5.12 6.29
CA PHE A 27 13.00 -4.27 6.21
C PHE A 27 12.82 -3.15 5.19
N SER A 28 12.30 -3.46 4.01
CA SER A 28 12.03 -2.46 2.97
C SER A 28 11.05 -1.41 3.45
N TRP A 29 10.00 -1.83 4.13
CA TRP A 29 9.03 -0.91 4.73
C TRP A 29 9.64 -0.03 5.82
N TRP A 30 10.46 -0.60 6.69
CA TRP A 30 11.19 0.17 7.68
C TRP A 30 12.09 1.24 7.03
N LEU A 31 12.81 0.86 5.97
CA LEU A 31 13.69 1.76 5.22
C LEU A 31 12.88 2.87 4.52
N VAL A 32 11.75 2.54 3.91
CA VAL A 32 10.83 3.51 3.29
C VAL A 32 10.39 4.53 4.34
N GLN A 33 9.90 4.07 5.49
CA GLN A 33 9.46 4.96 6.56
C GLN A 33 10.57 5.87 7.07
N LYS A 34 11.78 5.33 7.25
CA LYS A 34 12.95 6.11 7.66
C LYS A 34 13.28 7.18 6.63
N THR A 35 13.32 6.82 5.36
CA THR A 35 13.64 7.75 4.29
C THR A 35 12.55 8.81 4.12
N THR A 36 11.29 8.44 4.19
CA THR A 36 10.15 9.37 4.18
C THR A 36 10.33 10.44 5.26
N SER A 37 10.59 10.04 6.50
CA SER A 37 10.84 10.98 7.61
C SER A 37 12.03 11.92 7.37
N LEU A 38 13.08 11.44 6.70
CA LEU A 38 14.27 12.27 6.41
C LEU A 38 14.00 13.37 5.38
N PHE A 39 13.02 13.17 4.52
CA PHE A 39 12.67 14.13 3.46
C PHE A 39 11.45 15.00 3.80
N THR A 40 10.86 14.84 4.96
CA THR A 40 9.74 15.68 5.40
C THR A 40 10.23 17.11 5.67
N VAL A 41 9.61 18.07 5.00
CA VAL A 41 9.82 19.51 5.22
C VAL A 41 8.46 20.12 5.59
N PRO A 42 8.20 20.33 6.88
CA PRO A 42 6.89 20.77 7.34
C PRO A 42 6.37 22.01 6.62
N GLY A 43 5.14 21.93 6.13
CA GLY A 43 4.49 23.01 5.40
C GLY A 43 4.96 23.24 3.97
N ALA A 44 5.95 22.46 3.48
CA ALA A 44 6.45 22.57 2.11
C ALA A 44 6.46 21.24 1.36
N PHE A 45 6.86 20.15 2.01
CA PHE A 45 6.87 18.84 1.40
C PHE A 45 6.62 17.76 2.47
N GLU A 46 5.49 17.11 2.39
CA GLU A 46 5.05 16.13 3.39
C GLU A 46 4.80 14.76 2.76
N PRO A 47 5.87 13.99 2.50
CA PRO A 47 5.71 12.67 1.91
C PRO A 47 4.98 11.71 2.85
N MET A 48 4.06 10.94 2.28
CA MET A 48 3.27 9.97 3.02
C MET A 48 3.98 8.63 3.16
N PHE A 49 3.68 7.94 4.25
CA PHE A 49 4.12 6.57 4.50
C PHE A 49 3.22 5.61 3.74
N THR A 50 3.70 5.11 2.60
CA THR A 50 2.89 4.38 1.64
C THR A 50 3.54 3.06 1.26
N TYR A 51 2.73 2.02 1.15
CA TYR A 51 3.13 0.76 0.53
C TYR A 51 1.99 0.23 -0.36
N GLU A 52 2.33 -0.61 -1.32
CA GLU A 52 1.33 -1.28 -2.14
C GLU A 52 0.93 -2.62 -1.53
N ARG A 53 -0.35 -2.75 -1.22
CA ARG A 53 -0.97 -4.03 -0.90
C ARG A 53 -1.22 -4.78 -2.21
N SER A 54 -0.30 -5.67 -2.56
CA SER A 54 -0.34 -6.44 -3.81
C SER A 54 -1.07 -7.74 -3.61
N VAL A 55 -2.37 -7.74 -3.82
CA VAL A 55 -3.22 -8.94 -3.72
C VAL A 55 -3.84 -9.26 -5.07
N SER A 56 -4.07 -10.55 -5.28
CA SER A 56 -4.67 -11.05 -6.53
C SER A 56 -6.15 -10.68 -6.65
N TYR A 57 -6.68 -10.88 -7.85
CA TYR A 57 -8.11 -10.84 -8.08
C TYR A 57 -8.88 -11.71 -7.06
N PRO A 58 -10.07 -11.29 -6.56
CA PRO A 58 -10.83 -10.10 -6.99
C PRO A 58 -10.45 -8.79 -6.28
N SER A 59 -9.61 -8.82 -5.27
CA SER A 59 -9.32 -7.65 -4.44
C SER A 59 -8.47 -6.59 -5.15
N GLY A 60 -7.51 -7.01 -5.97
CA GLY A 60 -6.63 -6.13 -6.73
C GLY A 60 -5.61 -5.37 -5.86
N HIS A 61 -4.69 -4.67 -6.51
CA HIS A 61 -3.63 -3.93 -5.85
C HIS A 61 -4.14 -2.58 -5.34
N ARG A 62 -3.66 -2.15 -4.19
CA ARG A 62 -4.00 -0.87 -3.57
C ARG A 62 -2.81 -0.27 -2.86
N ASN A 63 -2.62 1.02 -3.03
CA ASN A 63 -1.68 1.75 -2.20
C ASN A 63 -2.34 2.08 -0.85
N ALA A 64 -1.76 1.57 0.23
CA ALA A 64 -2.09 2.00 1.59
C ALA A 64 -1.25 3.21 1.96
N MET A 65 -1.85 4.24 2.51
CA MET A 65 -1.20 5.51 2.80
C MET A 65 -1.51 5.96 4.23
N PHE A 66 -0.47 6.40 4.93
CA PHE A 66 -0.56 6.89 6.31
C PHE A 66 0.15 8.23 6.45
N ALA A 67 -0.40 9.11 7.28
CA ALA A 67 0.20 10.40 7.57
C ALA A 67 1.35 10.32 8.58
N TYR A 68 1.49 9.21 9.29
CA TYR A 68 2.48 9.05 10.36
C TYR A 68 3.26 7.74 10.24
N ARG A 69 4.42 7.75 10.84
CA ARG A 69 5.34 6.61 10.89
C ARG A 69 4.92 5.57 11.93
N GLY A 70 5.32 4.33 11.74
CA GLY A 70 5.22 3.26 12.73
C GLY A 70 4.12 2.25 12.45
N VAL A 71 3.27 2.49 11.48
CA VAL A 71 2.27 1.49 11.06
C VAL A 71 3.00 0.33 10.38
N ARG A 72 2.74 -0.88 10.80
CA ARG A 72 3.24 -2.09 10.12
C ARG A 72 2.33 -2.46 8.95
N PRO A 73 2.89 -3.01 7.87
CA PRO A 73 2.05 -3.55 6.81
C PRO A 73 1.09 -4.61 7.36
N LEU A 74 -0.09 -4.68 6.80
CA LEU A 74 -1.02 -5.76 7.16
C LEU A 74 -0.37 -7.10 6.82
N PRO A 75 -0.19 -8.00 7.81
CA PRO A 75 0.46 -9.28 7.58
C PRO A 75 -0.20 -10.09 6.47
N ARG A 76 0.62 -10.78 5.71
CA ARG A 76 0.17 -11.81 4.78
C ARG A 76 0.16 -13.14 5.51
N ILE A 77 -0.95 -13.84 5.45
CA ILE A 77 -1.03 -15.19 5.99
C ILE A 77 -0.35 -16.18 5.03
N PRO A 78 0.13 -17.33 5.53
CA PRO A 78 0.68 -18.37 4.66
C PRO A 78 -0.30 -18.74 3.56
N GLY A 79 0.21 -18.85 2.34
CA GLY A 79 -0.59 -19.12 1.16
C GLY A 79 -1.01 -17.88 0.36
N SER A 80 -0.90 -16.67 0.91
CA SER A 80 -1.04 -15.44 0.11
C SER A 80 0.17 -15.19 -0.79
N GLN A 81 1.25 -15.88 -0.54
CA GLN A 81 2.46 -15.81 -1.32
C GLN A 81 2.39 -16.84 -2.42
N GLU A 82 1.58 -16.53 -3.42
CA GLU A 82 1.55 -17.25 -4.68
C GLU A 82 1.72 -18.77 -4.56
N LYS A 83 2.06 -19.39 -5.59
CA LYS A 83 2.28 -20.83 -5.82
C LYS A 83 3.04 -21.62 -4.74
N LEU A 84 3.54 -20.97 -3.70
CA LEU A 84 4.28 -21.68 -2.64
C LEU A 84 3.43 -22.75 -1.94
N PHE A 85 2.12 -22.55 -1.90
CA PHE A 85 1.16 -23.48 -1.26
C PHE A 85 0.03 -23.90 -2.18
N GLY A 86 0.12 -23.60 -3.46
CA GLY A 86 -0.84 -24.07 -4.47
C GLY A 86 -2.24 -23.44 -4.42
N THR A 87 -2.48 -22.48 -3.55
CA THR A 87 -3.78 -21.82 -3.43
C THR A 87 -3.63 -20.31 -3.55
N PRO A 88 -3.84 -19.74 -4.74
CA PRO A 88 -3.65 -18.30 -4.99
C PRO A 88 -4.50 -17.39 -4.10
N GLU A 89 -5.58 -17.89 -3.60
CA GLU A 89 -6.55 -17.15 -2.80
C GLU A 89 -6.29 -17.24 -1.30
N ALA A 90 -5.56 -18.26 -0.89
CA ALA A 90 -5.30 -18.47 0.51
C ALA A 90 -4.40 -17.37 1.06
N GLY A 91 -4.84 -16.73 2.08
CA GLY A 91 -4.06 -15.78 2.85
C GLY A 91 -4.06 -14.38 2.34
N SER A 92 -4.71 -14.08 1.26
CA SER A 92 -5.09 -12.70 1.07
C SER A 92 -6.14 -12.37 2.09
N PRO A 93 -5.85 -11.53 3.11
CA PRO A 93 -6.93 -11.00 3.92
C PRO A 93 -7.94 -10.41 2.97
N ASP A 94 -9.17 -10.69 3.20
CA ASP A 94 -10.20 -10.09 2.39
C ASP A 94 -10.15 -8.55 2.50
N ILE A 95 -10.78 -7.90 1.59
CA ILE A 95 -10.82 -6.44 1.54
C ILE A 95 -11.40 -5.83 2.81
N LYS A 96 -12.27 -6.53 3.51
CA LYS A 96 -12.86 -6.07 4.76
C LYS A 96 -11.83 -5.98 5.87
N THR A 97 -10.95 -6.98 5.98
CA THR A 97 -9.82 -6.97 6.93
C THR A 97 -8.87 -5.83 6.62
N PHE A 98 -8.60 -5.58 5.35
CA PHE A 98 -7.76 -4.46 4.95
C PHE A 98 -8.38 -3.10 5.28
N TYR A 99 -9.67 -2.92 5.05
CA TYR A 99 -10.35 -1.67 5.43
C TYR A 99 -10.47 -1.50 6.95
N ALA A 100 -10.68 -2.59 7.69
CA ALA A 100 -10.65 -2.52 9.15
C ALA A 100 -9.27 -2.11 9.68
N TYR A 101 -8.20 -2.63 9.08
CA TYR A 101 -6.83 -2.24 9.37
C TYR A 101 -6.58 -0.76 9.06
N LEU A 102 -6.97 -0.28 7.87
CA LEU A 102 -6.83 1.13 7.52
C LEU A 102 -7.57 2.03 8.50
N LYS A 103 -8.81 1.69 8.82
CA LYS A 103 -9.61 2.43 9.79
C LYS A 103 -8.97 2.46 11.19
N HIS A 104 -8.37 1.34 11.62
CA HIS A 104 -7.69 1.26 12.90
C HIS A 104 -6.46 2.17 12.99
N PHE A 105 -5.75 2.32 11.89
CA PHE A 105 -4.53 3.12 11.82
C PHE A 105 -4.74 4.48 11.11
N ASP A 106 -5.95 4.95 10.98
CA ASP A 106 -6.29 6.20 10.31
C ASP A 106 -5.62 6.34 8.93
N GLY A 107 -5.64 5.26 8.19
CA GLY A 107 -5.05 5.17 6.86
C GLY A 107 -6.09 5.27 5.76
N ILE A 108 -5.64 5.67 4.58
CA ILE A 108 -6.44 5.69 3.36
C ILE A 108 -5.87 4.74 2.31
N CYS A 109 -6.62 4.45 1.27
CA CYS A 109 -6.07 3.70 0.14
C CYS A 109 -6.56 4.20 -1.21
N ALA A 110 -5.75 3.93 -2.23
CA ALA A 110 -6.10 4.13 -3.63
C ALA A 110 -5.95 2.80 -4.38
N SER A 111 -7.00 2.36 -5.06
CA SER A 111 -6.92 1.23 -5.99
C SER A 111 -6.35 1.69 -7.32
N HIS A 112 -5.42 0.94 -7.89
CA HIS A 112 -4.81 1.26 -9.19
C HIS A 112 -4.80 0.09 -10.17
N THR A 113 -5.19 -1.09 -9.75
CA THR A 113 -5.54 -2.17 -10.64
C THR A 113 -7.06 -2.32 -10.62
N SER A 114 -7.74 -1.55 -11.43
CA SER A 114 -9.06 -1.94 -11.88
C SER A 114 -8.84 -3.15 -12.77
N GLY A 115 -8.88 -4.34 -12.19
CA GLY A 115 -8.77 -5.56 -12.97
C GLY A 115 -9.75 -5.46 -14.12
N THR A 116 -9.34 -5.89 -15.27
CA THR A 116 -10.24 -6.21 -16.38
C THR A 116 -11.28 -7.16 -15.84
N LEU A 117 -12.40 -6.61 -15.41
CA LEU A 117 -13.53 -7.40 -14.99
C LEU A 117 -13.94 -8.26 -16.18
N PRO A 118 -14.11 -9.57 -15.98
CA PRO A 118 -15.06 -10.25 -16.82
C PRO A 118 -16.37 -9.45 -16.70
N ALA A 119 -17.10 -9.29 -17.78
CA ALA A 119 -18.19 -8.35 -18.05
C ALA A 119 -19.37 -8.25 -17.05
N SER A 120 -19.13 -8.42 -15.77
CA SER A 120 -20.10 -8.27 -14.67
C SER A 120 -19.71 -7.11 -13.75
N GLY A 121 -19.70 -5.97 -14.28
CA GLY A 121 -19.97 -4.62 -13.79
C GLY A 121 -19.80 -4.22 -12.31
N ASN A 122 -18.91 -4.79 -11.52
CA ASN A 122 -18.67 -4.29 -10.16
C ASN A 122 -17.40 -3.44 -10.08
N VAL A 123 -17.58 -2.15 -10.22
CA VAL A 123 -16.55 -1.14 -9.96
C VAL A 123 -16.26 -1.14 -8.45
N CYS A 124 -15.02 -1.39 -8.09
CA CYS A 124 -14.58 -1.18 -6.70
C CYS A 124 -14.60 0.33 -6.41
N HIS A 125 -15.65 0.80 -5.77
CA HIS A 125 -15.66 2.14 -5.20
C HIS A 125 -14.86 2.12 -3.89
N CYS A 126 -13.79 2.89 -3.82
CA CYS A 126 -13.27 3.36 -2.55
C CYS A 126 -14.31 4.34 -2.01
N VAL A 127 -15.14 3.90 -1.08
CA VAL A 127 -16.04 4.78 -0.33
C VAL A 127 -15.40 5.00 1.04
N PRO A 128 -15.41 6.25 1.54
CA PRO A 128 -14.82 6.64 2.81
C PRO A 128 -15.44 5.92 4.00
#